data_f38e3f9917b4be0cb6756f6e1413b831
#
_entry.id   f38e3f9917b4be0cb6756f6e1413b831
#
_cell.length_a   1.000
_cell.length_b   1.000
_cell.length_c   1.000
_cell.angle_alpha   90.00
_cell.angle_beta   90.00
_cell.angle_gamma   90.00
#
_symmetry.space_group_name_H-M   'P 1'
#
loop_
_entity.id
_entity.type
_entity.pdbx_description
1 polymer ?
#
loop_
_entity_poly.entity_id
_entity_poly.type
_entity_poly.pdbx_seq_one_letter_code
_entity_poly.pdbx_strand_id
1 'polypeptide(L)'
;MLIRIICALALIILLSVYTYISPRIFKRSVDDSFQIQTCCALDAKLVEYYVNHTSENTSEAGFGSGINKVYQTQGTLPESLTDEVLEGLGMSSVDLTGITYVKQADNRFLLTYTRSSNNTVFNSPTSGHNLDNIMVVIY
;
A
#
# COMPACT_ATOMS: atom_id res chain seq x y z
N MET A 1 -1.98 47.15 -34.07
CA MET A 1 -1.35 47.43 -32.74
C MET A 1 -2.16 46.77 -31.62
N LEU A 2 -3.44 46.92 -31.55
CA LEU A 2 -4.33 46.39 -30.50
C LEU A 2 -4.26 44.86 -30.37
N ILE A 3 -4.30 44.09 -31.47
CA ILE A 3 -4.25 42.63 -31.51
C ILE A 3 -2.96 42.09 -30.87
N ARG A 4 -1.83 42.76 -31.10
CA ARG A 4 -0.54 42.30 -30.51
C ARG A 4 -0.51 42.49 -28.98
N ILE A 5 -1.15 43.52 -28.49
CA ILE A 5 -1.27 43.81 -27.05
C ILE A 5 -2.19 42.77 -26.40
N ILE A 6 -3.31 42.43 -27.03
CA ILE A 6 -4.24 41.42 -26.55
C ILE A 6 -3.58 40.05 -26.51
N CYS A 7 -2.84 39.66 -27.55
CA CYS A 7 -2.09 38.39 -27.58
C CYS A 7 -0.99 38.32 -26.51
N ALA A 8 -0.27 39.41 -26.27
CA ALA A 8 0.73 39.47 -25.20
C ALA A 8 0.11 39.35 -23.80
N LEU A 9 -0.99 40.01 -23.54
CA LEU A 9 -1.72 39.90 -22.28
C LEU A 9 -2.26 38.47 -22.06
N ALA A 10 -2.83 37.85 -23.09
CA ALA A 10 -3.32 36.49 -23.02
C ALA A 10 -2.18 35.50 -22.71
N LEU A 11 -0.99 35.69 -23.30
CA LEU A 11 0.19 34.87 -23.03
C LEU A 11 0.69 35.04 -21.60
N ILE A 12 0.71 36.25 -21.06
CA ILE A 12 1.11 36.52 -19.68
C ILE A 12 0.14 35.87 -18.68
N ILE A 13 -1.16 35.95 -18.96
CA ILE A 13 -2.18 35.30 -18.12
C ILE A 13 -2.00 33.78 -18.15
N LEU A 14 -1.81 33.19 -19.34
CA LEU A 14 -1.58 31.75 -19.51
C LEU A 14 -0.34 31.27 -18.76
N LEU A 15 0.77 32.01 -18.89
CA LEU A 15 2.01 31.71 -18.16
C LEU A 15 1.83 31.83 -16.64
N SER A 16 1.12 32.84 -16.18
CA SER A 16 0.85 33.05 -14.75
C SER A 16 -0.01 31.91 -14.16
N VAL A 17 -1.03 31.47 -14.89
CA VAL A 17 -1.86 30.33 -14.51
C VAL A 17 -1.05 29.05 -14.48
N TYR A 18 -0.23 28.81 -15.48
CA TYR A 18 0.62 27.64 -15.56
C TYR A 18 1.64 27.57 -14.42
N THR A 19 2.32 28.67 -14.10
CA THR A 19 3.30 28.72 -12.99
C THR A 19 2.66 28.56 -11.62
N TYR A 20 1.37 28.94 -11.47
CA TYR A 20 0.65 28.79 -10.21
C TYR A 20 0.08 27.37 -10.00
N ILE A 21 -0.42 26.75 -11.05
CA ILE A 21 -1.08 25.43 -10.98
C ILE A 21 -0.08 24.28 -11.04
N SER A 22 0.96 24.38 -11.87
CA SER A 22 1.93 23.33 -12.10
C SER A 22 2.61 22.79 -10.84
N PRO A 23 3.14 23.63 -9.92
CA PRO A 23 3.80 23.10 -8.73
C PRO A 23 2.86 22.42 -7.75
N ARG A 24 1.58 22.80 -7.71
CA ARG A 24 0.58 22.15 -6.84
C ARG A 24 0.22 20.77 -7.35
N ILE A 25 0.04 20.60 -8.66
CA ILE A 25 -0.22 19.31 -9.29
C ILE A 25 0.98 18.39 -9.13
N PHE A 26 2.18 18.92 -9.36
CA PHE A 26 3.41 18.17 -9.19
C PHE A 26 3.59 17.68 -7.75
N LYS A 27 3.39 18.56 -6.77
CA LYS A 27 3.48 18.19 -5.35
C LYS A 27 2.52 17.06 -5.00
N ARG A 28 1.24 17.16 -5.39
CA ARG A 28 0.26 16.10 -5.14
C ARG A 28 0.65 14.77 -5.79
N SER A 29 1.21 14.80 -6.99
CA SER A 29 1.68 13.58 -7.66
C SER A 29 2.86 12.94 -6.95
N VAL A 30 3.77 13.74 -6.39
CA VAL A 30 4.90 13.24 -5.59
C VAL A 30 4.40 12.67 -4.27
N ASP A 31 3.50 13.36 -3.59
CA ASP A 31 2.90 12.90 -2.34
C ASP A 31 2.15 11.58 -2.56
N ASP A 32 1.38 11.44 -3.65
CA ASP A 32 0.70 10.20 -4.01
C ASP A 32 1.68 9.05 -4.26
N SER A 33 2.81 9.32 -4.93
CA SER A 33 3.83 8.30 -5.19
C SER A 33 4.48 7.82 -3.90
N PHE A 34 4.74 8.72 -2.96
CA PHE A 34 5.26 8.37 -1.65
C PHE A 34 4.27 7.53 -0.84
N GLN A 35 3.00 7.91 -0.83
CA GLN A 35 1.95 7.18 -0.12
C GLN A 35 1.69 5.79 -0.73
N ILE A 36 1.81 5.63 -2.05
CA ILE A 36 1.75 4.32 -2.70
C ILE A 36 2.91 3.42 -2.24
N GLN A 37 4.13 3.96 -2.16
CA GLN A 37 5.28 3.21 -1.64
C GLN A 37 5.07 2.80 -0.18
N THR A 38 4.54 3.69 0.64
CA THR A 38 4.17 3.42 2.03
C THR A 38 3.13 2.31 2.11
N CYS A 39 2.09 2.35 1.27
CA CYS A 39 1.06 1.32 1.19
C CYS A 39 1.66 -0.05 0.80
N CYS A 40 2.57 -0.08 -0.17
CA CYS A 40 3.26 -1.32 -0.57
C CYS A 40 4.20 -1.84 0.54
N ALA A 41 4.90 -0.96 1.25
CA ALA A 41 5.74 -1.35 2.38
C ALA A 41 4.92 -1.93 3.53
N LEU A 42 3.78 -1.31 3.83
CA LEU A 42 2.84 -1.81 4.84
C LEU A 42 2.24 -3.16 4.45
N ASP A 43 1.91 -3.35 3.18
CA ASP A 43 1.45 -4.64 2.63
C ASP A 43 2.47 -5.76 2.90
N ALA A 44 3.73 -5.53 2.57
CA ALA A 44 4.80 -6.49 2.81
C ALA A 44 4.98 -6.79 4.31
N LYS A 45 4.88 -5.77 5.16
CA LYS A 45 4.97 -5.91 6.61
C LYS A 45 3.77 -6.66 7.21
N LEU A 46 2.58 -6.49 6.68
CA LEU A 46 1.40 -7.26 7.10
C LEU A 46 1.51 -8.74 6.72
N VAL A 47 2.06 -9.04 5.55
CA VAL A 47 2.37 -10.42 5.15
C VAL A 47 3.43 -11.03 6.07
N GLU A 48 4.50 -10.30 6.37
CA GLU A 48 5.53 -10.72 7.33
C GLU A 48 4.94 -10.96 8.73
N TYR A 49 4.09 -10.05 9.20
CA TYR A 49 3.37 -10.18 10.47
C TYR A 49 2.53 -11.46 10.49
N TYR A 50 1.75 -11.70 9.42
CA TYR A 50 0.93 -12.89 9.29
C TYR A 50 1.76 -14.17 9.38
N VAL A 51 2.88 -14.24 8.67
CA VAL A 51 3.80 -15.39 8.69
C VAL A 51 4.41 -15.60 10.08
N ASN A 52 4.80 -14.52 10.76
CA ASN A 52 5.44 -14.60 12.08
C ASN A 52 4.45 -14.95 13.21
N HIS A 53 3.15 -14.71 13.01
CA HIS A 53 2.10 -15.02 13.98
C HIS A 53 1.32 -16.28 13.59
N THR A 54 1.95 -17.20 12.92
CA THR A 54 1.39 -18.53 12.67
C THR A 54 1.41 -19.35 13.94
N SER A 55 0.27 -19.91 14.33
CA SER A 55 0.26 -20.98 15.32
C SER A 55 1.00 -22.20 14.72
N GLU A 56 1.95 -22.75 15.46
CA GLU A 56 2.70 -23.97 15.08
C GLU A 56 1.76 -25.18 15.01
N ASN A 57 0.92 -25.27 14.00
CA ASN A 57 0.29 -26.51 13.60
C ASN A 57 1.05 -27.05 12.39
N THR A 58 2.21 -27.61 12.67
CA THR A 58 2.91 -28.50 11.75
C THR A 58 2.09 -29.77 11.59
N SER A 59 1.10 -29.80 10.73
CA SER A 59 0.59 -31.06 10.22
C SER A 59 1.65 -31.58 9.24
N GLU A 60 2.44 -32.56 9.68
CA GLU A 60 3.26 -33.37 8.82
C GLU A 60 2.34 -34.14 7.87
N ALA A 61 1.99 -33.55 6.74
CA ALA A 61 1.41 -34.32 5.64
C ALA A 61 2.55 -35.18 5.08
N GLY A 62 2.55 -36.43 5.47
CA GLY A 62 3.53 -37.42 5.03
C GLY A 62 3.45 -37.66 3.53
N PHE A 63 4.32 -37.01 2.79
CA PHE A 63 4.76 -37.41 1.48
C PHE A 63 6.25 -37.77 1.58
N GLY A 64 6.58 -39.02 1.16
CA GLY A 64 7.84 -39.66 1.38
C GLY A 64 9.08 -38.81 1.07
N SER A 65 10.04 -38.92 1.91
CA SER A 65 11.48 -38.61 1.84
C SER A 65 11.95 -37.64 0.76
N GLY A 66 11.52 -36.40 0.83
CA GLY A 66 12.00 -35.30 -0.06
C GLY A 66 11.45 -33.97 0.41
N ILE A 67 12.22 -33.31 1.16
CA ILE A 67 12.44 -31.85 1.35
C ILE A 67 11.34 -30.83 0.87
N ASN A 68 10.05 -31.11 0.99
CA ASN A 68 9.03 -30.14 0.79
C ASN A 68 8.09 -30.15 1.99
N LYS A 69 8.51 -29.46 3.08
CA LYS A 69 7.58 -29.14 4.15
C LYS A 69 6.64 -28.06 3.64
N VAL A 70 5.45 -28.45 3.23
CA VAL A 70 4.36 -27.51 2.97
C VAL A 70 3.85 -27.07 4.34
N TYR A 71 4.26 -25.87 4.76
CA TYR A 71 3.69 -25.22 5.94
C TYR A 71 2.33 -24.65 5.53
N GLN A 72 1.24 -25.24 5.98
CA GLN A 72 -0.04 -24.56 6.00
C GLN A 72 0.04 -23.51 7.13
N THR A 73 0.30 -22.28 6.77
CA THR A 73 0.37 -21.17 7.71
C THR A 73 -1.04 -20.70 8.01
N GLN A 74 -1.54 -21.00 9.19
CA GLN A 74 -2.72 -20.32 9.74
C GLN A 74 -2.22 -19.19 10.62
N GLY A 75 -1.90 -18.06 10.04
CA GLY A 75 -1.53 -16.85 10.74
C GLY A 75 -2.74 -16.04 11.17
N THR A 76 -2.49 -15.01 11.95
CA THR A 76 -3.50 -14.04 12.34
C THR A 76 -3.11 -12.66 11.86
N LEU A 77 -4.07 -11.95 11.29
CA LEU A 77 -3.93 -10.55 10.92
C LEU A 77 -4.39 -9.64 12.07
N PRO A 78 -3.79 -8.47 12.26
CA PRO A 78 -4.25 -7.50 13.25
C PRO A 78 -5.67 -7.04 12.91
N GLU A 79 -6.48 -6.75 13.93
CA GLU A 79 -7.85 -6.24 13.73
C GLU A 79 -7.85 -4.80 13.18
N SER A 80 -6.86 -4.00 13.56
CA SER A 80 -6.68 -2.63 13.12
C SER A 80 -5.21 -2.22 13.18
N LEU A 81 -4.83 -1.19 12.46
CA LEU A 81 -3.49 -0.59 12.49
C LEU A 81 -3.40 0.42 13.64
N THR A 82 -3.25 -0.08 14.86
CA THR A 82 -2.97 0.76 16.04
C THR A 82 -1.50 1.17 16.06
N ASP A 83 -1.16 2.20 16.85
CA ASP A 83 0.22 2.65 17.01
C ASP A 83 1.13 1.51 17.52
N GLU A 84 0.60 0.65 18.41
CA GLU A 84 1.31 -0.52 18.92
C GLU A 84 1.59 -1.56 17.81
N VAL A 85 0.62 -1.80 16.94
CA VAL A 85 0.80 -2.69 15.78
C VAL A 85 1.82 -2.11 14.80
N LEU A 86 1.73 -0.81 14.52
CA LEU A 86 2.67 -0.12 13.63
C LEU A 86 4.09 -0.11 14.21
N GLU A 87 4.24 0.04 15.52
CA GLU A 87 5.54 -0.09 16.19
C GLU A 87 6.09 -1.51 16.05
N GLY A 88 5.25 -2.52 16.27
CA GLY A 88 5.62 -3.93 16.06
C GLY A 88 6.02 -4.25 14.61
N LEU A 89 5.45 -3.55 13.64
CA LEU A 89 5.82 -3.64 12.22
C LEU A 89 7.06 -2.81 11.85
N GLY A 90 7.62 -2.04 12.80
CA GLY A 90 8.73 -1.10 12.54
C GLY A 90 8.31 0.13 11.73
N MET A 91 7.04 0.52 11.79
CA MET A 91 6.43 1.61 11.02
C MET A 91 5.80 2.70 11.91
N SER A 92 6.28 2.88 13.12
CA SER A 92 5.69 3.76 14.15
C SER A 92 5.59 5.25 13.78
N SER A 93 6.32 5.73 12.78
CA SER A 93 6.32 7.14 12.36
C SER A 93 5.75 7.35 10.95
N VAL A 94 4.99 6.40 10.44
CA VAL A 94 4.50 6.43 9.07
C VAL A 94 3.19 7.21 8.99
N ASP A 95 3.11 8.13 8.03
CA ASP A 95 1.87 8.83 7.72
C ASP A 95 0.92 7.92 6.94
N LEU A 96 -0.20 7.57 7.56
CA LEU A 96 -1.26 6.74 6.97
C LEU A 96 -2.38 7.57 6.32
N THR A 97 -2.16 8.86 6.07
CA THR A 97 -3.18 9.70 5.44
C THR A 97 -3.63 9.14 4.09
N GLY A 98 -4.92 8.88 3.95
CA GLY A 98 -5.51 8.30 2.74
C GLY A 98 -5.32 6.79 2.59
N ILE A 99 -4.60 6.13 3.51
CA ILE A 99 -4.47 4.67 3.55
C ILE A 99 -5.59 4.11 4.44
N THR A 100 -6.26 3.10 3.94
CA THR A 100 -7.33 2.38 4.65
C THR A 100 -6.99 0.90 4.73
N TYR A 101 -7.04 0.36 5.94
CA TYR A 101 -6.88 -1.07 6.21
C TYR A 101 -8.17 -1.65 6.74
N VAL A 102 -8.60 -2.78 6.18
CA VAL A 102 -9.77 -3.55 6.65
C VAL A 102 -9.42 -5.03 6.64
N LYS A 103 -9.42 -5.63 7.83
CA LYS A 103 -9.33 -7.08 7.95
C LYS A 103 -10.61 -7.71 7.40
N GLN A 104 -10.47 -8.74 6.61
CA GLN A 104 -11.57 -9.52 6.06
C GLN A 104 -11.57 -10.94 6.64
N ALA A 105 -12.67 -11.67 6.40
CA ALA A 105 -12.72 -13.10 6.68
C ALA A 105 -11.68 -13.86 5.85
N ASP A 106 -11.43 -15.12 6.22
CA ASP A 106 -10.54 -16.04 5.49
C ASP A 106 -9.11 -15.54 5.32
N ASN A 107 -8.56 -14.91 6.37
CA ASN A 107 -7.17 -14.41 6.40
C ASN A 107 -6.83 -13.51 5.21
N ARG A 108 -7.76 -12.64 4.86
CA ARG A 108 -7.60 -11.59 3.85
C ARG A 108 -7.60 -10.23 4.51
N PHE A 109 -7.01 -9.26 3.82
CA PHE A 109 -7.17 -7.86 4.16
C PHE A 109 -7.35 -7.01 2.91
N LEU A 110 -8.00 -5.87 3.07
CA LEU A 110 -8.00 -4.81 2.08
C LEU A 110 -7.08 -3.70 2.58
N LEU A 111 -6.08 -3.37 1.80
CA LEU A 111 -5.20 -2.24 2.03
C LEU A 111 -5.22 -1.36 0.80
N THR A 112 -5.75 -0.17 0.94
CA THR A 112 -6.00 0.75 -0.16
C THR A 112 -5.49 2.13 0.15
N TYR A 113 -5.10 2.86 -0.88
CA TYR A 113 -4.77 4.28 -0.81
C TYR A 113 -5.62 5.08 -1.80
N THR A 114 -6.26 6.13 -1.33
CA THR A 114 -7.00 7.06 -2.19
C THR A 114 -6.10 8.22 -2.58
N ARG A 115 -5.77 8.31 -3.87
CA ARG A 115 -4.90 9.35 -4.40
C ARG A 115 -5.51 10.74 -4.24
N SER A 116 -4.71 11.67 -3.74
CA SER A 116 -5.14 13.06 -3.55
C SER A 116 -5.22 13.85 -4.86
N SER A 117 -4.51 13.40 -5.90
CA SER A 117 -4.44 14.07 -7.20
C SER A 117 -5.69 13.89 -8.05
N ASN A 118 -6.34 12.72 -7.99
CA ASN A 118 -7.43 12.35 -8.91
C ASN A 118 -8.53 11.50 -8.27
N ASN A 119 -8.49 11.28 -6.96
CA ASN A 119 -9.42 10.45 -6.20
C ASN A 119 -9.52 8.98 -6.67
N THR A 120 -8.53 8.48 -7.40
CA THR A 120 -8.48 7.07 -7.75
C THR A 120 -7.96 6.23 -6.59
N VAL A 121 -8.51 5.03 -6.45
CA VAL A 121 -8.10 4.08 -5.40
C VAL A 121 -7.00 3.18 -5.94
N PHE A 122 -5.90 3.11 -5.20
CA PHE A 122 -4.84 2.13 -5.39
C PHE A 122 -5.05 0.99 -4.40
N ASN A 123 -5.02 -0.26 -4.88
CA ASN A 123 -5.02 -1.45 -4.03
C ASN A 123 -3.59 -1.96 -3.89
N SER A 124 -3.20 -2.35 -2.69
CA SER A 124 -1.89 -2.96 -2.48
C SER A 124 -1.79 -4.34 -3.15
N PRO A 125 -0.58 -4.85 -3.41
CA PRO A 125 -0.38 -6.07 -4.19
C PRO A 125 -1.08 -7.31 -3.65
N THR A 126 -1.13 -7.49 -2.32
CA THR A 126 -1.77 -8.66 -1.70
C THR A 126 -3.19 -8.39 -1.20
N SER A 127 -3.67 -7.16 -1.38
CA SER A 127 -5.03 -6.74 -1.00
C SER A 127 -6.10 -7.66 -1.60
N GLY A 128 -6.95 -8.23 -0.76
CA GLY A 128 -8.02 -9.15 -1.16
C GLY A 128 -7.57 -10.59 -1.43
N HIS A 129 -6.28 -10.90 -1.38
CA HIS A 129 -5.79 -12.26 -1.53
C HIS A 129 -5.84 -13.03 -0.20
N ASN A 130 -6.12 -14.34 -0.28
CA ASN A 130 -6.04 -15.21 0.88
C ASN A 130 -4.59 -15.54 1.19
N LEU A 131 -4.12 -15.16 2.38
CA LEU A 131 -2.74 -15.36 2.80
C LEU A 131 -2.39 -16.82 3.10
N ASP A 132 -3.37 -17.67 3.39
CA ASP A 132 -3.15 -19.11 3.62
C ASP A 132 -2.63 -19.81 2.35
N ASN A 133 -2.87 -19.22 1.18
CA ASN A 133 -2.42 -19.76 -0.09
C ASN A 133 -1.02 -19.25 -0.49
N ILE A 134 -0.39 -18.42 0.32
CA ILE A 134 0.97 -17.97 0.08
C ILE A 134 1.92 -19.07 0.51
N MET A 135 2.41 -19.83 -0.44
CA MET A 135 3.49 -20.81 -0.19
C MET A 135 4.79 -20.06 0.10
N VAL A 136 5.21 -20.05 1.35
CA VAL A 136 6.57 -19.61 1.71
C VAL A 136 7.50 -20.79 1.42
N VAL A 137 8.18 -20.74 0.28
CA VAL A 137 9.28 -21.67 -0.01
C VAL A 137 10.50 -21.16 0.74
N ILE A 138 10.79 -21.79 1.89
CA ILE A 138 12.05 -21.54 2.62
C ILE A 138 13.07 -22.52 2.05
N TYR A 139 14.10 -21.97 1.42
CA TYR A 139 15.28 -22.75 1.00
C TYR A 139 16.24 -22.94 2.16
#